data_a1b0a24945b9b6a2b6d8a588164c169a
#
_entry.id   a1b0a24945b9b6a2b6d8a588164c169a
#
_cell.length_a   1.000
_cell.length_b   1.000
_cell.length_c   1.000
_cell.angle_alpha   90.00
_cell.angle_beta   90.00
_cell.angle_gamma   90.00
#
_symmetry.space_group_name_H-M   'P 1'
#
loop_
_entity.id
_entity.type
_entity.pdbx_description
1 polymer ?
#
loop_
_entity_poly.entity_id
_entity_poly.type
_entity_poly.pdbx_seq_one_letter_code
_entity_poly.pdbx_strand_id
1 'polypeptide(L)'
;MGGSLISGWSNSKNYTISVIDKKKYSILKKGNRNKKIKFFKSIDDINNENNFDYIIFATRPVELTNVFKELKNANFNKKSIVISVIAGKKTEIFKKNLLNISKITRVMPNMPALIGEGVNCIYTNKYINKKEIKEIDKLFSLSGTTLFFKSETFIDKATAVSGSGPGFIFQLIDIMEKSAINLGFSKNTAKILINETFRGSLNLLN
;
A
#
# COMPACT_ATOMS: atom_id res chain seq x y z
N MET A 1 2.79 -5.59 -0.84
CA MET A 1 2.26 -4.22 -0.67
C MET A 1 2.60 -3.63 0.71
N GLY A 2 2.24 -4.25 1.85
CA GLY A 2 2.55 -3.68 3.18
C GLY A 2 4.03 -3.33 3.37
N GLY A 3 4.96 -4.19 2.94
CA GLY A 3 6.39 -3.90 3.00
C GLY A 3 6.82 -2.69 2.15
N SER A 4 6.21 -2.49 0.99
CA SER A 4 6.48 -1.33 0.13
C SER A 4 6.09 -0.01 0.82
N LEU A 5 4.92 0.02 1.45
CA LEU A 5 4.45 1.18 2.20
C LEU A 5 5.34 1.47 3.42
N ILE A 6 5.72 0.43 4.17
CA ILE A 6 6.64 0.56 5.32
C ILE A 6 7.98 1.14 4.85
N SER A 7 8.52 0.72 3.71
CA SER A 7 9.76 1.26 3.14
C SER A 7 9.65 2.76 2.88
N GLY A 8 8.58 3.23 2.25
CA GLY A 8 8.32 4.65 2.03
C GLY A 8 8.21 5.43 3.34
N TRP A 9 7.42 4.93 4.27
CA TRP A 9 7.17 5.60 5.57
C TRP A 9 8.36 5.58 6.52
N SER A 10 9.22 4.56 6.43
CA SER A 10 10.40 4.41 7.30
C SER A 10 11.42 5.54 7.17
N ASN A 11 11.44 6.19 6.02
CA ASN A 11 12.30 7.34 5.74
C ASN A 11 11.78 8.65 6.34
N SER A 12 10.51 8.68 6.75
CA SER A 12 9.91 9.84 7.40
C SER A 12 10.24 9.92 8.89
N LYS A 13 10.59 11.12 9.35
CA LYS A 13 10.79 11.39 10.79
C LYS A 13 9.48 11.48 11.57
N ASN A 14 8.33 11.55 10.89
CA ASN A 14 7.04 11.89 11.47
C ASN A 14 6.22 10.67 11.96
N TYR A 15 6.62 9.44 11.60
CA TYR A 15 5.83 8.25 11.89
C TYR A 15 6.61 7.25 12.75
N THR A 16 5.90 6.68 13.73
CA THR A 16 6.30 5.46 14.45
C THR A 16 5.41 4.33 13.96
N ILE A 17 5.99 3.20 13.59
CA ILE A 17 5.28 2.13 12.91
C ILE A 17 5.32 0.87 13.77
N SER A 18 4.15 0.32 14.08
CA SER A 18 3.99 -1.00 14.68
C SER A 18 3.49 -1.97 13.61
N VAL A 19 4.22 -3.04 13.38
CA VAL A 19 3.91 -4.03 12.35
C VAL A 19 3.56 -5.36 13.02
N ILE A 20 2.38 -5.88 12.71
CA ILE A 20 1.97 -7.23 13.11
C ILE A 20 2.08 -8.14 11.89
N ASP A 21 2.98 -9.12 11.92
CA ASP A 21 3.08 -10.17 10.91
C ASP A 21 3.48 -11.49 11.56
N LYS A 22 2.51 -12.32 11.85
CA LYS A 22 2.68 -13.61 12.54
C LYS A 22 3.66 -14.54 11.81
N LYS A 23 3.64 -14.53 10.47
CA LYS A 23 4.44 -15.43 9.63
C LYS A 23 5.88 -14.96 9.46
N LYS A 24 6.08 -13.64 9.31
CA LYS A 24 7.38 -13.06 9.00
C LYS A 24 8.05 -12.36 10.18
N TYR A 25 7.42 -12.38 11.36
CA TYR A 25 7.91 -11.68 12.55
C TYR A 25 9.39 -11.86 12.81
N SER A 26 9.89 -13.10 12.89
CA SER A 26 11.28 -13.39 13.23
C SER A 26 12.26 -12.83 12.20
N ILE A 27 11.94 -12.93 10.91
CA ILE A 27 12.76 -12.42 9.80
C ILE A 27 12.77 -10.89 9.83
N LEU A 28 11.58 -10.28 9.93
CA LEU A 28 11.43 -8.84 9.94
C LEU A 28 12.09 -8.18 11.14
N LYS A 29 11.94 -8.77 12.33
CA LYS A 29 12.57 -8.28 13.56
C LYS A 29 14.10 -8.36 13.49
N LYS A 30 14.66 -9.48 13.00
CA LYS A 30 16.11 -9.68 12.88
C LYS A 30 16.73 -8.71 11.85
N GLY A 31 16.04 -8.43 10.74
CA GLY A 31 16.50 -7.53 9.69
C GLY A 31 16.29 -6.04 9.98
N ASN A 32 15.53 -5.69 11.02
CA ASN A 32 15.15 -4.31 11.28
C ASN A 32 16.26 -3.54 12.02
N ARG A 33 16.80 -2.51 11.36
CA ARG A 33 17.75 -1.54 11.95
C ARG A 33 17.10 -0.21 12.31
N ASN A 34 15.84 0.02 11.92
CA ASN A 34 15.12 1.27 12.17
C ASN A 34 14.38 1.21 13.51
N LYS A 35 14.84 1.98 14.51
CA LYS A 35 14.25 2.02 15.87
C LYS A 35 12.79 2.51 15.89
N LYS A 36 12.30 3.19 14.84
CA LYS A 36 10.92 3.68 14.72
C LYS A 36 9.95 2.60 14.26
N ILE A 37 10.44 1.46 13.79
CA ILE A 37 9.62 0.33 13.36
C ILE A 37 9.72 -0.76 14.41
N LYS A 38 8.60 -1.13 15.00
CA LYS A 38 8.48 -2.23 15.96
C LYS A 38 7.71 -3.38 15.32
N PHE A 39 8.16 -4.62 15.52
CA PHE A 39 7.51 -5.81 14.98
C PHE A 39 6.93 -6.64 16.12
N PHE A 40 5.71 -7.16 15.91
CA PHE A 40 4.94 -7.94 16.85
C PHE A 40 4.38 -9.19 16.18
N LYS A 41 4.11 -10.25 16.95
CA LYS A 41 3.44 -11.46 16.46
C LYS A 41 1.94 -11.32 16.44
N SER A 42 1.38 -10.66 17.46
CA SER A 42 -0.04 -10.49 17.66
C SER A 42 -0.37 -9.08 18.14
N ILE A 43 -1.64 -8.72 18.15
CA ILE A 43 -2.13 -7.46 18.73
C ILE A 43 -1.93 -7.46 20.25
N ASP A 44 -2.04 -8.60 20.90
CA ASP A 44 -1.89 -8.74 22.36
C ASP A 44 -0.48 -8.40 22.85
N ASP A 45 0.52 -8.48 21.94
CA ASP A 45 1.89 -8.07 22.25
C ASP A 45 2.06 -6.54 22.33
N ILE A 46 1.00 -5.76 22.02
CA ILE A 46 1.02 -4.30 21.95
C ILE A 46 0.31 -3.71 23.17
N ASN A 47 1.07 -3.08 24.06
CA ASN A 47 0.56 -2.56 25.33
C ASN A 47 -0.26 -1.27 25.25
N ASN A 48 -0.43 -0.66 24.07
CA ASN A 48 -1.10 0.65 23.89
C ASN A 48 -1.88 0.70 22.58
N GLU A 49 -2.74 -0.28 22.30
CA GLU A 49 -3.56 -0.33 21.07
C GLU A 49 -4.51 0.87 20.92
N ASN A 50 -4.78 1.58 22.02
CA ASN A 50 -5.62 2.79 22.00
C ASN A 50 -4.96 4.04 21.42
N ASN A 51 -3.65 4.02 21.19
CA ASN A 51 -2.87 5.21 20.81
C ASN A 51 -2.46 5.24 19.33
N PHE A 52 -3.12 4.49 18.47
CA PHE A 52 -2.85 4.55 17.03
C PHE A 52 -3.68 5.61 16.34
N ASP A 53 -3.03 6.49 15.57
CA ASP A 53 -3.71 7.41 14.66
C ASP A 53 -4.28 6.68 13.45
N TYR A 54 -3.53 5.68 12.95
CA TYR A 54 -3.89 4.87 11.78
C TYR A 54 -3.79 3.39 12.09
N ILE A 55 -4.78 2.62 11.61
CA ILE A 55 -4.80 1.16 11.64
C ILE A 55 -4.87 0.67 10.21
N ILE A 56 -3.75 0.09 9.72
CA ILE A 56 -3.60 -0.21 8.29
C ILE A 56 -3.69 -1.71 8.05
N PHE A 57 -4.66 -2.11 7.25
CA PHE A 57 -4.87 -3.49 6.83
C PHE A 57 -4.19 -3.73 5.48
N ALA A 58 -3.10 -4.50 5.51
CA ALA A 58 -2.28 -4.84 4.33
C ALA A 58 -2.11 -6.37 4.18
N THR A 59 -3.06 -7.15 4.64
CA THR A 59 -3.08 -8.62 4.54
C THR A 59 -3.64 -9.07 3.19
N ARG A 60 -3.51 -10.36 2.88
CA ARG A 60 -4.20 -10.93 1.71
C ARG A 60 -5.71 -10.97 1.94
N PRO A 61 -6.54 -10.80 0.89
CA PRO A 61 -8.01 -10.78 1.02
C PRO A 61 -8.60 -12.01 1.73
N VAL A 62 -7.98 -13.18 1.56
CA VAL A 62 -8.41 -14.45 2.16
C VAL A 62 -8.10 -14.53 3.67
N GLU A 63 -7.14 -13.75 4.17
CA GLU A 63 -6.74 -13.74 5.59
C GLU A 63 -7.55 -12.76 6.43
N LEU A 64 -8.29 -11.84 5.80
CA LEU A 64 -8.96 -10.73 6.48
C LEU A 64 -9.94 -11.20 7.58
N THR A 65 -10.68 -12.26 7.33
CA THR A 65 -11.64 -12.81 8.32
C THR A 65 -10.92 -13.30 9.59
N ASN A 66 -9.76 -13.93 9.45
CA ASN A 66 -8.96 -14.37 10.59
C ASN A 66 -8.38 -13.17 11.34
N VAL A 67 -7.93 -12.13 10.63
CA VAL A 67 -7.45 -10.90 11.26
C VAL A 67 -8.57 -10.25 12.09
N PHE A 68 -9.79 -10.17 11.59
CA PHE A 68 -10.91 -9.64 12.38
C PHE A 68 -11.19 -10.46 13.65
N LYS A 69 -11.05 -11.80 13.59
CA LYS A 69 -11.18 -12.66 14.79
C LYS A 69 -10.09 -12.35 15.83
N GLU A 70 -8.85 -12.18 15.39
CA GLU A 70 -7.73 -11.80 16.26
C GLU A 70 -7.91 -10.41 16.89
N LEU A 71 -8.56 -9.48 16.17
CA LEU A 71 -8.82 -8.12 16.65
C LEU A 71 -10.12 -7.96 17.45
N LYS A 72 -10.88 -9.04 17.68
CA LYS A 72 -12.22 -8.98 18.31
C LYS A 72 -12.22 -8.28 19.68
N ASN A 73 -11.16 -8.48 20.45
CA ASN A 73 -11.01 -7.91 21.80
C ASN A 73 -10.14 -6.66 21.83
N ALA A 74 -9.60 -6.24 20.68
CA ALA A 74 -8.77 -5.03 20.59
C ALA A 74 -9.63 -3.78 20.80
N ASN A 75 -9.22 -2.93 21.71
CA ASN A 75 -9.93 -1.71 22.06
C ASN A 75 -9.24 -0.51 21.43
N PHE A 76 -9.48 -0.28 20.15
CA PHE A 76 -8.91 0.85 19.41
C PHE A 76 -9.57 2.18 19.78
N ASN A 77 -8.81 3.27 19.69
CA ASN A 77 -9.33 4.62 19.85
C ASN A 77 -10.37 4.92 18.75
N LYS A 78 -11.54 5.43 19.17
CA LYS A 78 -12.62 5.84 18.24
C LYS A 78 -12.20 6.92 17.24
N LYS A 79 -11.13 7.67 17.54
CA LYS A 79 -10.57 8.69 16.65
C LYS A 79 -9.62 8.11 15.59
N SER A 80 -9.15 6.88 15.76
CA SER A 80 -8.26 6.23 14.79
C SER A 80 -8.91 6.13 13.42
N ILE A 81 -8.10 6.20 12.39
CA ILE A 81 -8.53 6.03 11.00
C ILE A 81 -8.13 4.63 10.55
N VAL A 82 -9.09 3.83 10.16
CA VAL A 82 -8.84 2.54 9.50
C VAL A 82 -8.52 2.78 8.04
N ILE A 83 -7.41 2.23 7.57
CA ILE A 83 -6.98 2.28 6.16
C ILE A 83 -6.85 0.85 5.64
N SER A 84 -7.58 0.53 4.59
CA SER A 84 -7.44 -0.76 3.90
C SER A 84 -6.72 -0.60 2.59
N VAL A 85 -5.63 -1.36 2.39
CA VAL A 85 -4.97 -1.51 1.08
C VAL A 85 -5.25 -2.89 0.46
N ILE A 86 -6.35 -3.52 0.88
CA ILE A 86 -6.73 -4.88 0.44
C ILE A 86 -7.59 -4.79 -0.81
N ALA A 87 -7.14 -5.42 -1.90
CA ALA A 87 -7.91 -5.49 -3.14
C ALA A 87 -9.27 -6.17 -2.95
N GLY A 88 -10.32 -5.63 -3.58
CA GLY A 88 -11.66 -6.21 -3.59
C GLY A 88 -12.41 -6.16 -2.25
N LYS A 89 -11.90 -5.48 -1.21
CA LYS A 89 -12.58 -5.36 0.09
C LYS A 89 -13.08 -3.93 0.29
N LYS A 90 -14.41 -3.77 0.36
CA LYS A 90 -15.08 -2.48 0.55
C LYS A 90 -14.99 -1.99 2.00
N THR A 91 -15.11 -0.69 2.20
CA THR A 91 -15.09 -0.03 3.52
C THR A 91 -16.16 -0.57 4.47
N GLU A 92 -17.29 -1.02 3.94
CA GLU A 92 -18.39 -1.57 4.74
C GLU A 92 -17.99 -2.81 5.56
N ILE A 93 -17.09 -3.67 5.03
CA ILE A 93 -16.65 -4.86 5.76
C ILE A 93 -15.89 -4.48 7.05
N PHE A 94 -15.08 -3.41 6.98
CA PHE A 94 -14.36 -2.90 8.15
C PHE A 94 -15.32 -2.28 9.16
N LYS A 95 -16.31 -1.51 8.70
CA LYS A 95 -17.34 -0.92 9.56
C LYS A 95 -18.13 -1.98 10.33
N LYS A 96 -18.44 -3.11 9.72
CA LYS A 96 -19.17 -4.22 10.37
C LYS A 96 -18.33 -4.96 11.41
N ASN A 97 -17.01 -5.04 11.22
CA ASN A 97 -16.12 -5.83 12.08
C ASN A 97 -15.36 -5.01 13.12
N LEU A 98 -15.29 -3.68 12.96
CA LEU A 98 -14.59 -2.75 13.86
C LEU A 98 -15.59 -1.71 14.38
N LEU A 99 -16.49 -2.14 15.27
CA LEU A 99 -17.68 -1.39 15.69
C LEU A 99 -17.37 -0.02 16.31
N ASN A 100 -16.20 0.14 16.92
CA ASN A 100 -15.82 1.37 17.60
C ASN A 100 -15.22 2.43 16.66
N ILE A 101 -14.95 2.10 15.39
CA ILE A 101 -14.29 3.01 14.43
C ILE A 101 -15.21 3.30 13.25
N SER A 102 -15.53 4.60 13.08
CA SER A 102 -16.36 5.07 11.96
C SER A 102 -15.55 5.59 10.77
N LYS A 103 -14.29 6.02 10.99
CA LYS A 103 -13.41 6.62 9.99
C LYS A 103 -12.68 5.55 9.20
N ILE A 104 -13.07 5.36 7.95
CA ILE A 104 -12.53 4.29 7.11
C ILE A 104 -12.11 4.87 5.77
N THR A 105 -10.90 4.55 5.36
CA THR A 105 -10.29 4.88 4.08
C THR A 105 -9.94 3.60 3.34
N ARG A 106 -10.20 3.57 2.05
CA ARG A 106 -9.73 2.53 1.15
C ARG A 106 -8.68 3.12 0.22
N VAL A 107 -7.53 2.50 0.14
CA VAL A 107 -6.44 2.89 -0.73
C VAL A 107 -6.06 1.71 -1.60
N MET A 108 -5.89 1.95 -2.87
CA MET A 108 -5.33 0.98 -3.81
C MET A 108 -4.00 1.51 -4.34
N PRO A 109 -2.89 1.14 -3.71
CA PRO A 109 -1.55 1.41 -4.22
C PRO A 109 -1.17 0.41 -5.31
N ASN A 110 -0.16 0.73 -6.10
CA ASN A 110 0.41 -0.19 -7.09
C ASN A 110 1.89 -0.54 -6.80
N MET A 111 2.49 -1.42 -7.61
CA MET A 111 3.84 -1.93 -7.34
C MET A 111 4.95 -0.87 -7.29
N PRO A 112 4.98 0.19 -8.13
CA PRO A 112 6.01 1.22 -8.06
C PRO A 112 6.06 2.00 -6.74
N ALA A 113 5.05 1.86 -5.87
CA ALA A 113 5.08 2.38 -4.50
C ALA A 113 6.30 1.89 -3.70
N LEU A 114 6.92 0.77 -4.09
CA LEU A 114 8.15 0.25 -3.46
C LEU A 114 9.33 1.22 -3.57
N ILE A 115 9.38 1.98 -4.63
CA ILE A 115 10.43 2.96 -4.93
C ILE A 115 9.95 4.41 -4.83
N GLY A 116 8.76 4.64 -4.27
CA GLY A 116 8.19 5.98 -4.11
C GLY A 116 7.51 6.54 -5.37
N GLU A 117 7.38 5.76 -6.43
CA GLU A 117 6.80 6.16 -7.73
C GLU A 117 5.45 5.50 -8.00
N GLY A 118 4.73 5.14 -6.95
CA GLY A 118 3.43 4.51 -7.05
C GLY A 118 2.31 5.50 -7.38
N VAL A 119 1.13 4.92 -7.66
CA VAL A 119 -0.14 5.64 -7.68
C VAL A 119 -1.01 5.06 -6.58
N ASN A 120 -1.45 5.93 -5.67
CA ASN A 120 -2.32 5.59 -4.56
C ASN A 120 -3.73 6.12 -4.84
N CYS A 121 -4.64 5.25 -5.24
CA CYS A 121 -6.05 5.60 -5.48
C CYS A 121 -6.81 5.53 -4.15
N ILE A 122 -7.37 6.64 -3.69
CA ILE A 122 -7.89 6.82 -2.34
C ILE A 122 -9.39 7.17 -2.35
N TYR A 123 -10.15 6.45 -1.55
CA TYR A 123 -11.52 6.79 -1.19
C TYR A 123 -11.63 6.90 0.32
N THR A 124 -12.22 7.97 0.82
CA THR A 124 -12.52 8.20 2.23
C THR A 124 -14.02 8.22 2.46
N ASN A 125 -14.49 7.60 3.53
CA ASN A 125 -15.90 7.68 3.87
C ASN A 125 -16.26 9.07 4.47
N LYS A 126 -17.55 9.33 4.61
CA LYS A 126 -18.09 10.63 5.06
C LYS A 126 -17.67 11.10 6.45
N TYR A 127 -17.09 10.24 7.27
CA TYR A 127 -16.66 10.56 8.63
C TYR A 127 -15.24 11.12 8.70
N ILE A 128 -14.51 11.13 7.59
CA ILE A 128 -13.16 11.71 7.49
C ILE A 128 -13.26 13.17 7.07
N ASN A 129 -12.70 14.07 7.88
CA ASN A 129 -12.74 15.49 7.64
C ASN A 129 -11.60 15.98 6.73
N LYS A 130 -11.66 17.25 6.30
CA LYS A 130 -10.66 17.84 5.38
C LYS A 130 -9.23 17.84 5.92
N LYS A 131 -9.03 17.97 7.24
CA LYS A 131 -7.70 17.91 7.86
C LYS A 131 -7.14 16.48 7.76
N GLU A 132 -7.95 15.49 8.08
CA GLU A 132 -7.58 14.09 8.01
C GLU A 132 -7.30 13.64 6.58
N ILE A 133 -8.04 14.15 5.59
CA ILE A 133 -7.74 13.92 4.16
C ILE A 133 -6.33 14.41 3.82
N LYS A 134 -5.93 15.60 4.26
CA LYS A 134 -4.58 16.12 4.04
C LYS A 134 -3.49 15.31 4.75
N GLU A 135 -3.80 14.73 5.91
CA GLU A 135 -2.87 13.87 6.65
C GLU A 135 -2.72 12.50 5.95
N ILE A 136 -3.80 11.92 5.44
CA ILE A 136 -3.78 10.71 4.61
C ILE A 136 -2.99 10.95 3.31
N ASP A 137 -3.21 12.09 2.68
CA ASP A 137 -2.47 12.52 1.50
C ASP A 137 -0.95 12.55 1.77
N LYS A 138 -0.52 13.24 2.81
CA LYS A 138 0.89 13.28 3.25
C LYS A 138 1.47 11.89 3.52
N LEU A 139 0.69 11.00 4.15
CA LEU A 139 1.12 9.65 4.45
C LEU A 139 1.39 8.85 3.17
N PHE A 140 0.47 8.89 2.20
CA PHE A 140 0.60 8.11 0.97
C PHE A 140 1.47 8.77 -0.10
N SER A 141 1.65 10.09 -0.08
CA SER A 141 2.59 10.79 -0.97
C SER A 141 4.05 10.33 -0.79
N LEU A 142 4.39 9.72 0.35
CA LEU A 142 5.70 9.09 0.57
C LEU A 142 5.92 7.83 -0.28
N SER A 143 4.88 7.29 -0.87
CA SER A 143 4.94 6.11 -1.75
C SER A 143 4.56 6.41 -3.20
N GLY A 144 4.30 7.68 -3.53
CA GLY A 144 3.98 8.15 -4.88
C GLY A 144 2.79 9.10 -4.95
N THR A 145 2.26 9.30 -6.14
CA THR A 145 1.14 10.21 -6.42
C THR A 145 -0.15 9.72 -5.75
N THR A 146 -0.94 10.63 -5.19
CA THR A 146 -2.24 10.34 -4.57
C THR A 146 -3.37 10.87 -5.43
N LEU A 147 -4.42 10.07 -5.60
CA LEU A 147 -5.64 10.42 -6.34
C LEU A 147 -6.86 10.12 -5.47
N PHE A 148 -7.62 11.16 -5.09
CA PHE A 148 -8.82 11.02 -4.28
C PHE A 148 -10.07 10.91 -5.15
N PHE A 149 -10.90 9.90 -4.86
CA PHE A 149 -12.15 9.65 -5.57
C PHE A 149 -13.37 9.88 -4.66
N LYS A 150 -14.43 10.45 -5.24
CA LYS A 150 -15.70 10.72 -4.53
C LYS A 150 -16.52 9.44 -4.26
N SER A 151 -16.31 8.37 -5.03
CA SER A 151 -17.02 7.11 -4.89
C SER A 151 -16.06 5.94 -4.76
N GLU A 152 -16.36 5.01 -3.85
CA GLU A 152 -15.57 3.80 -3.64
C GLU A 152 -15.49 2.88 -4.87
N THR A 153 -16.50 2.94 -5.75
CA THR A 153 -16.53 2.15 -6.99
C THR A 153 -15.39 2.49 -7.94
N PHE A 154 -14.86 3.73 -7.89
CA PHE A 154 -13.70 4.11 -8.68
C PHE A 154 -12.41 3.42 -8.24
N ILE A 155 -12.31 2.96 -6.98
CA ILE A 155 -11.16 2.18 -6.51
C ILE A 155 -11.07 0.84 -7.25
N ASP A 156 -12.21 0.18 -7.51
CA ASP A 156 -12.22 -1.08 -8.27
C ASP A 156 -11.84 -0.84 -9.74
N LYS A 157 -12.33 0.25 -10.35
CA LYS A 157 -11.96 0.66 -11.72
C LYS A 157 -10.47 1.01 -11.81
N ALA A 158 -9.96 1.80 -10.86
CA ALA A 158 -8.55 2.17 -10.79
C ALA A 158 -7.65 0.95 -10.57
N THR A 159 -8.12 -0.09 -9.88
CA THR A 159 -7.38 -1.35 -9.73
C THR A 159 -7.09 -2.01 -11.07
N ALA A 160 -8.07 -2.01 -11.99
CA ALA A 160 -7.88 -2.58 -13.33
C ALA A 160 -6.84 -1.78 -14.16
N VAL A 161 -6.74 -0.48 -13.96
CA VAL A 161 -5.82 0.39 -14.70
C VAL A 161 -4.46 0.47 -14.02
N SER A 162 -4.38 1.05 -12.82
CA SER A 162 -3.10 1.32 -12.15
C SER A 162 -2.59 0.14 -11.33
N GLY A 163 -3.49 -0.67 -10.76
CA GLY A 163 -3.12 -1.84 -9.98
C GLY A 163 -2.52 -2.95 -10.86
N SER A 164 -3.15 -3.24 -12.00
CA SER A 164 -2.70 -4.25 -12.98
C SER A 164 -1.69 -3.69 -13.97
N GLY A 165 -1.69 -2.39 -14.21
CA GLY A 165 -0.88 -1.70 -15.23
C GLY A 165 0.60 -2.06 -15.20
N PRO A 166 1.30 -2.05 -14.06
CA PRO A 166 2.71 -2.43 -13.99
C PRO A 166 2.99 -3.83 -14.55
N GLY A 167 2.08 -4.80 -14.34
CA GLY A 167 2.22 -6.14 -14.89
C GLY A 167 2.19 -6.17 -16.41
N PHE A 168 1.28 -5.41 -17.03
CA PHE A 168 1.22 -5.28 -18.50
C PHE A 168 2.46 -4.60 -19.07
N ILE A 169 2.96 -3.54 -18.39
CA ILE A 169 4.17 -2.85 -18.80
C ILE A 169 5.39 -3.80 -18.73
N PHE A 170 5.54 -4.56 -17.65
CA PHE A 170 6.62 -5.53 -17.52
C PHE A 170 6.57 -6.61 -18.59
N GLN A 171 5.38 -7.10 -18.92
CA GLN A 171 5.20 -8.08 -19.98
C GLN A 171 5.58 -7.51 -21.35
N LEU A 172 5.17 -6.27 -21.64
CA LEU A 172 5.53 -5.60 -22.90
C LEU A 172 7.04 -5.40 -23.01
N ILE A 173 7.70 -4.93 -21.94
CA ILE A 173 9.16 -4.79 -21.88
C ILE A 173 9.85 -6.14 -22.14
N ASP A 174 9.42 -7.21 -21.48
CA ASP A 174 9.98 -8.56 -21.66
C ASP A 174 9.87 -9.05 -23.13
N ILE A 175 8.72 -8.84 -23.76
CA ILE A 175 8.49 -9.21 -25.17
C ILE A 175 9.43 -8.41 -26.09
N MET A 176 9.56 -7.10 -25.87
CA MET A 176 10.42 -6.24 -26.68
C MET A 176 11.91 -6.57 -26.48
N GLU A 177 12.35 -6.85 -25.24
CA GLU A 177 13.73 -7.33 -24.98
C GLU A 177 14.03 -8.63 -25.70
N LYS A 178 13.11 -9.61 -25.66
CA LYS A 178 13.26 -10.88 -26.39
C LYS A 178 13.33 -10.67 -27.90
N SER A 179 12.51 -9.78 -28.45
CA SER A 179 12.55 -9.43 -29.87
C SER A 179 13.89 -8.81 -30.29
N ALA A 180 14.43 -7.91 -29.48
CA ALA A 180 15.74 -7.32 -29.72
C ALA A 180 16.86 -8.38 -29.69
N ILE A 181 16.81 -9.32 -28.76
CA ILE A 181 17.77 -10.45 -28.70
C ILE A 181 17.67 -11.29 -29.96
N ASN A 182 16.47 -11.60 -30.47
CA ASN A 182 16.26 -12.35 -31.70
C ASN A 182 16.81 -11.62 -32.95
N LEU A 183 16.87 -10.27 -32.89
CA LEU A 183 17.52 -9.45 -33.92
C LEU A 183 19.05 -9.43 -33.83
N GLY A 184 19.66 -10.16 -32.88
CA GLY A 184 21.10 -10.31 -32.74
C GLY A 184 21.73 -9.40 -31.67
N PHE A 185 20.96 -8.58 -30.93
CA PHE A 185 21.52 -7.77 -29.84
C PHE A 185 21.88 -8.63 -28.63
N SER A 186 22.94 -8.27 -27.92
CA SER A 186 23.25 -8.88 -26.64
C SER A 186 22.12 -8.58 -25.64
N LYS A 187 21.93 -9.47 -24.64
CA LYS A 187 20.92 -9.29 -23.57
C LYS A 187 21.08 -7.91 -22.87
N ASN A 188 22.31 -7.46 -22.61
CA ASN A 188 22.56 -6.19 -21.97
C ASN A 188 22.18 -5.01 -22.88
N THR A 189 22.55 -5.07 -24.16
CA THR A 189 22.18 -4.05 -25.15
C THR A 189 20.67 -3.97 -25.34
N ALA A 190 19.98 -5.11 -25.48
CA ALA A 190 18.52 -5.18 -25.60
C ALA A 190 17.85 -4.48 -24.42
N LYS A 191 18.27 -4.80 -23.19
CA LYS A 191 17.74 -4.17 -21.97
C LYS A 191 17.91 -2.65 -21.96
N ILE A 192 19.08 -2.15 -22.34
CA ILE A 192 19.33 -0.70 -22.39
C ILE A 192 18.43 -0.05 -23.45
N LEU A 193 18.39 -0.59 -24.68
CA LEU A 193 17.58 -0.06 -25.76
C LEU A 193 16.12 0.06 -25.36
N ILE A 194 15.53 -0.97 -24.78
CA ILE A 194 14.11 -0.99 -24.45
C ILE A 194 13.82 -0.05 -23.27
N ASN A 195 14.58 -0.12 -22.18
CA ASN A 195 14.36 0.72 -21.01
C ASN A 195 14.49 2.22 -21.34
N GLU A 196 15.52 2.60 -22.12
CA GLU A 196 15.72 4.00 -22.50
C GLU A 196 14.64 4.47 -23.48
N THR A 197 14.17 3.62 -24.38
CA THR A 197 13.04 3.93 -25.26
C THR A 197 11.77 4.21 -24.45
N PHE A 198 11.41 3.34 -23.50
CA PHE A 198 10.25 3.59 -22.62
C PHE A 198 10.40 4.88 -21.82
N ARG A 199 11.54 5.07 -21.17
CA ARG A 199 11.82 6.25 -20.35
C ARG A 199 11.72 7.53 -21.16
N GLY A 200 12.39 7.57 -22.32
CA GLY A 200 12.38 8.75 -23.19
C GLY A 200 11.00 9.04 -23.77
N SER A 201 10.27 8.00 -24.19
CA SER A 201 8.91 8.16 -24.72
C SER A 201 7.94 8.71 -23.67
N LEU A 202 8.00 8.22 -22.42
CA LEU A 202 7.20 8.75 -21.32
C LEU A 202 7.52 10.21 -21.01
N ASN A 203 8.81 10.59 -21.05
CA ASN A 203 9.23 11.98 -20.83
C ASN A 203 8.76 12.93 -21.92
N LEU A 204 8.56 12.45 -23.15
CA LEU A 204 8.01 13.27 -24.25
C LEU A 204 6.50 13.49 -24.15
N LEU A 205 5.76 12.66 -23.37
CA LEU A 205 4.32 12.81 -23.15
C LEU A 205 3.98 13.83 -22.05
N ASN A 206 4.95 14.24 -21.26
CA ASN A 206 4.82 15.20 -20.15
C ASN A 206 5.46 16.53 -20.51
#